data_09eda0bda061e67a181e51554b62e659
#
_entry.id   09eda0bda061e67a181e51554b62e659
#
_cell.length_a   1.000
_cell.length_b   1.000
_cell.length_c   1.000
_cell.angle_alpha   90.00
_cell.angle_beta   90.00
_cell.angle_gamma   90.00
#
_symmetry.space_group_name_H-M   'P 1'
#
loop_
_entity.id
_entity.type
_entity.pdbx_description
1 polymer ?
#
loop_
_entity_poly.entity_id
_entity_poly.type
_entity_poly.pdbx_seq_one_letter_code
_entity_poly.pdbx_strand_id
1 'polypeptide(L)'
;MNTLRKFIENYTLIPTDEWNEISTCFEKQIVEKDEIILREGTICKYLYFVESGLLHFFINKDGNNITKFFTKAPYFFTSQSSFNAQKPATENIQAIEKSVVWKISYKRANDLYTLKSWTIFARKIVQEVQFFTEEILQELQTETAESRYKKMLRNEPELLNRIPLKILASFLGIAPQSLSRIRKRISP
;
A
#
# COMPACT_ATOMS: atom_id res chain seq x y z
N MET A 1 15.51 6.73 6.39
CA MET A 1 15.32 6.48 7.84
C MET A 1 14.61 7.61 8.59
N ASN A 2 14.92 8.89 8.36
CA ASN A 2 14.21 9.99 9.04
C ASN A 2 12.69 9.99 8.74
N THR A 3 12.30 9.71 7.50
CA THR A 3 10.89 9.62 7.11
C THR A 3 10.16 8.48 7.82
N LEU A 4 10.81 7.31 7.93
CA LEU A 4 10.29 6.15 8.66
C LEU A 4 10.07 6.48 10.15
N ARG A 5 11.08 7.09 10.80
CA ARG A 5 10.98 7.52 12.19
C ARG A 5 9.81 8.47 12.41
N LYS A 6 9.75 9.56 11.64
CA LYS A 6 8.66 10.54 11.71
C LYS A 6 7.30 9.90 11.49
N PHE A 7 7.20 8.94 10.57
CA PHE A 7 5.94 8.23 10.34
C PHE A 7 5.49 7.46 11.57
N ILE A 8 6.38 6.68 12.20
CA ILE A 8 6.05 5.94 13.43
C ILE A 8 5.73 6.90 14.59
N GLU A 9 6.44 8.03 14.69
CA GLU A 9 6.24 9.05 15.73
C GLU A 9 4.85 9.73 15.64
N ASN A 10 4.15 9.67 14.51
CA ASN A 10 2.74 10.10 14.43
C ASN A 10 1.80 9.22 15.27
N TYR A 11 2.22 8.01 15.61
CA TYR A 11 1.41 7.04 16.35
C TYR A 11 1.84 6.91 17.82
N THR A 12 3.14 7.08 18.11
CA THR A 12 3.69 6.89 19.45
C THR A 12 5.04 7.58 19.58
N LEU A 13 5.40 8.00 20.79
CA LEU A 13 6.77 8.42 21.10
C LEU A 13 7.71 7.23 21.04
N ILE A 14 8.89 7.42 20.44
CA ILE A 14 9.92 6.38 20.33
C ILE A 14 11.15 6.83 21.13
N PRO A 15 11.49 6.15 22.23
CA PRO A 15 12.75 6.34 22.93
C PRO A 15 13.95 6.11 22.00
N THR A 16 15.06 6.78 22.27
CA THR A 16 16.24 6.72 21.38
C THR A 16 16.85 5.31 21.31
N ASP A 17 16.85 4.58 22.40
CA ASP A 17 17.31 3.20 22.48
C ASP A 17 16.42 2.26 21.65
N GLU A 18 15.08 2.35 21.79
CA GLU A 18 14.14 1.59 20.97
C GLU A 18 14.30 1.95 19.47
N TRP A 19 14.50 3.25 19.16
CA TRP A 19 14.73 3.64 17.76
C TRP A 19 16.01 3.03 17.19
N ASN A 20 17.10 3.01 17.96
CA ASN A 20 18.35 2.41 17.52
C ASN A 20 18.15 0.93 17.16
N GLU A 21 17.39 0.19 17.97
CA GLU A 21 17.06 -1.20 17.70
C GLU A 21 16.16 -1.34 16.46
N ILE A 22 15.05 -0.61 16.40
CA ILE A 22 14.11 -0.62 15.26
C ILE A 22 14.85 -0.32 13.94
N SER A 23 15.65 0.72 13.92
CA SER A 23 16.31 1.19 12.70
C SER A 23 17.28 0.18 12.10
N THR A 24 17.96 -0.62 12.92
CA THR A 24 18.89 -1.66 12.45
C THR A 24 18.18 -2.86 11.80
N CYS A 25 16.88 -3.01 12.04
CA CYS A 25 16.09 -4.11 11.47
C CYS A 25 15.64 -3.87 10.04
N PHE A 26 15.72 -2.63 9.55
CA PHE A 26 15.25 -2.26 8.22
C PHE A 26 16.39 -2.19 7.19
N GLU A 27 16.13 -2.74 6.02
CA GLU A 27 17.00 -2.71 4.86
C GLU A 27 16.39 -1.86 3.76
N LYS A 28 17.19 -0.92 3.19
CA LYS A 28 16.75 -0.09 2.07
C LYS A 28 16.78 -0.87 0.76
N GLN A 29 15.75 -0.73 -0.06
CA GLN A 29 15.66 -1.29 -1.40
C GLN A 29 15.13 -0.23 -2.36
N ILE A 30 15.74 -0.12 -3.53
CA ILE A 30 15.20 0.63 -4.67
C ILE A 30 14.40 -0.37 -5.49
N VAL A 31 13.19 0.01 -5.85
CA VAL A 31 12.27 -0.77 -6.68
C VAL A 31 12.04 0.03 -7.95
N GLU A 32 12.39 -0.56 -9.10
CA GLU A 32 12.21 0.12 -10.37
C GLU A 32 10.73 0.10 -10.80
N LYS A 33 10.37 1.01 -11.69
CA LYS A 33 9.02 1.03 -12.27
C LYS A 33 8.68 -0.32 -12.89
N ASP A 34 7.44 -0.76 -12.69
CA ASP A 34 6.88 -2.04 -13.14
C ASP A 34 7.51 -3.29 -12.49
N GLU A 35 8.45 -3.13 -11.55
CA GLU A 35 9.02 -4.24 -10.78
C GLU A 35 7.98 -4.83 -9.83
N ILE A 36 7.88 -6.16 -9.82
CA ILE A 36 7.02 -6.91 -8.90
C ILE A 36 7.84 -7.35 -7.69
N ILE A 37 7.51 -6.84 -6.52
CA ILE A 37 8.19 -7.16 -5.25
C ILE A 37 7.57 -8.35 -4.52
N LEU A 38 6.32 -8.67 -4.82
CA LEU A 38 5.66 -9.88 -4.35
C LEU A 38 4.82 -10.47 -5.49
N ARG A 39 5.01 -11.76 -5.75
CA ARG A 39 4.20 -12.51 -6.71
C ARG A 39 3.15 -13.35 -6.01
N GLU A 40 1.95 -13.38 -6.55
CA GLU A 40 0.93 -14.36 -6.18
C GLU A 40 1.50 -15.78 -6.15
N GLY A 41 1.11 -16.58 -5.16
CA GLY A 41 1.63 -17.93 -4.94
C GLY A 41 2.96 -18.01 -4.16
N THR A 42 3.64 -16.87 -3.90
CA THR A 42 4.84 -16.83 -3.05
C THR A 42 4.53 -16.31 -1.65
N ILE A 43 5.33 -16.70 -0.65
CA ILE A 43 5.14 -16.22 0.72
C ILE A 43 5.69 -14.79 0.86
N CYS A 44 4.89 -13.88 1.39
CA CYS A 44 5.34 -12.53 1.74
C CYS A 44 6.22 -12.57 2.99
N LYS A 45 7.52 -12.43 2.80
CA LYS A 45 8.53 -12.53 3.86
C LYS A 45 8.81 -11.21 4.59
N TYR A 46 8.27 -10.09 4.09
CA TYR A 46 8.65 -8.77 4.55
C TYR A 46 7.43 -7.88 4.81
N LEU A 47 7.55 -7.06 5.85
CA LEU A 47 6.80 -5.83 6.00
C LEU A 47 7.62 -4.70 5.37
N TYR A 48 6.99 -3.83 4.62
CA TYR A 48 7.62 -2.75 3.88
C TYR A 48 7.13 -1.38 4.35
N PHE A 49 8.01 -0.40 4.27
CA PHE A 49 7.66 1.02 4.37
C PHE A 49 8.07 1.70 3.06
N VAL A 50 7.14 2.28 2.32
CA VAL A 50 7.46 3.10 1.15
C VAL A 50 7.83 4.50 1.60
N GLU A 51 9.10 4.89 1.37
CA GLU A 51 9.63 6.21 1.68
C GLU A 51 9.32 7.22 0.57
N SER A 52 9.38 6.79 -0.69
CA SER A 52 8.97 7.54 -1.87
C SER A 52 8.47 6.58 -2.94
N GLY A 53 7.50 7.03 -3.74
CA GLY A 53 6.93 6.25 -4.83
C GLY A 53 5.47 5.85 -4.63
N LEU A 54 5.03 4.95 -5.50
CA LEU A 54 3.65 4.47 -5.58
C LEU A 54 3.64 3.01 -6.03
N LEU A 55 2.93 2.18 -5.30
CA LEU A 55 2.73 0.77 -5.60
C LEU A 55 1.24 0.45 -5.70
N HIS A 56 0.92 -0.65 -6.36
CA HIS A 56 -0.44 -1.20 -6.34
C HIS A 56 -0.44 -2.69 -6.03
N PHE A 57 -1.55 -3.13 -5.47
CA PHE A 57 -1.86 -4.52 -5.23
C PHE A 57 -2.86 -4.98 -6.27
N PHE A 58 -2.60 -6.12 -6.90
CA PHE A 58 -3.51 -6.66 -7.90
C PHE A 58 -3.56 -8.19 -7.86
N ILE A 59 -4.68 -8.73 -8.29
CA ILE A 59 -4.87 -10.16 -8.56
C ILE A 59 -4.96 -10.37 -10.07
N ASN A 60 -4.51 -11.53 -10.55
CA ASN A 60 -4.75 -11.95 -11.92
C ASN A 60 -5.99 -12.85 -11.95
N LYS A 61 -7.00 -12.45 -12.72
CA LYS A 61 -8.20 -13.25 -12.95
C LYS A 61 -8.45 -13.34 -14.46
N ASP A 62 -8.38 -14.54 -14.99
CA ASP A 62 -8.63 -14.82 -16.41
C ASP A 62 -7.77 -13.97 -17.35
N GLY A 63 -6.48 -13.79 -16.99
CA GLY A 63 -5.52 -12.99 -17.74
C GLY A 63 -5.64 -11.46 -17.56
N ASN A 64 -6.58 -11.00 -16.74
CA ASN A 64 -6.77 -9.59 -16.43
C ASN A 64 -6.25 -9.25 -15.03
N ASN A 65 -5.44 -8.20 -14.94
CA ASN A 65 -5.00 -7.67 -13.66
C ASN A 65 -6.09 -6.80 -13.04
N ILE A 66 -6.61 -7.20 -11.89
CA ILE A 66 -7.61 -6.47 -11.12
C ILE A 66 -6.92 -5.79 -9.95
N THR A 67 -6.81 -4.46 -10.01
CA THR A 67 -6.19 -3.65 -8.95
C THR A 67 -7.13 -3.57 -7.74
N LYS A 68 -6.60 -3.93 -6.57
CA LYS A 68 -7.35 -3.89 -5.29
C LYS A 68 -7.24 -2.54 -4.62
N PHE A 69 -6.01 -2.03 -4.47
CA PHE A 69 -5.71 -0.74 -3.84
C PHE A 69 -4.31 -0.26 -4.20
N PHE A 70 -4.02 0.99 -3.85
CA PHE A 70 -2.72 1.63 -4.01
C PHE A 70 -2.08 1.88 -2.66
N THR A 71 -0.74 1.91 -2.65
CA THR A 71 0.04 2.39 -1.50
C THR A 71 0.95 3.50 -1.97
N LYS A 72 0.72 4.72 -1.47
CA LYS A 72 1.57 5.89 -1.73
C LYS A 72 2.49 6.18 -0.54
N ALA A 73 3.66 6.72 -0.82
CA ALA A 73 4.58 7.18 0.21
C ALA A 73 4.05 8.42 0.98
N PRO A 74 4.37 8.57 2.29
CA PRO A 74 4.99 7.57 3.14
C PRO A 74 3.94 6.64 3.78
N TYR A 75 4.11 5.32 3.70
CA TYR A 75 3.18 4.37 4.34
C TYR A 75 3.78 2.97 4.51
N PHE A 76 3.27 2.22 5.49
CA PHE A 76 3.58 0.80 5.65
C PHE A 76 2.67 -0.08 4.80
N PHE A 77 3.21 -1.16 4.25
CA PHE A 77 2.42 -2.11 3.47
C PHE A 77 3.02 -3.52 3.50
N THR A 78 2.16 -4.51 3.31
CA THR A 78 2.51 -5.92 3.12
C THR A 78 1.30 -6.66 2.54
N SER A 79 1.48 -7.87 2.03
CA SER A 79 0.35 -8.79 1.84
C SER A 79 -0.02 -9.35 3.20
N GLN A 80 -0.97 -8.72 3.89
CA GLN A 80 -1.25 -8.93 5.30
C GLN A 80 -1.58 -10.40 5.65
N SER A 81 -2.42 -11.04 4.85
CA SER A 81 -2.78 -12.45 5.07
C SER A 81 -1.57 -13.38 4.88
N SER A 82 -0.77 -13.14 3.84
CA SER A 82 0.42 -13.93 3.56
C SER A 82 1.52 -13.69 4.60
N PHE A 83 1.78 -12.43 4.94
CA PHE A 83 2.80 -12.07 5.92
C PHE A 83 2.48 -12.63 7.32
N ASN A 84 1.25 -12.45 7.81
CA ASN A 84 0.90 -12.91 9.16
C ASN A 84 0.79 -14.43 9.26
N ALA A 85 0.22 -15.11 8.25
CA ALA A 85 0.02 -16.54 8.28
C ALA A 85 1.20 -17.34 7.69
N GLN A 86 2.21 -16.65 7.10
CA GLN A 86 3.35 -17.26 6.38
C GLN A 86 2.88 -18.30 5.33
N LYS A 87 1.79 -17.96 4.60
CA LYS A 87 1.19 -18.76 3.52
C LYS A 87 1.34 -18.03 2.18
N PRO A 88 1.23 -18.73 1.04
CA PRO A 88 1.28 -18.11 -0.27
C PRO A 88 0.30 -16.93 -0.40
N ALA A 89 0.78 -15.83 -0.97
CA ALA A 89 -0.03 -14.64 -1.25
C ALA A 89 -1.05 -14.92 -2.36
N THR A 90 -2.22 -14.32 -2.24
CA THR A 90 -3.28 -14.36 -3.25
C THR A 90 -3.26 -13.14 -4.17
N GLU A 91 -2.19 -12.35 -4.11
CA GLU A 91 -2.07 -11.07 -4.80
C GLU A 91 -0.62 -10.79 -5.18
N ASN A 92 -0.45 -9.90 -6.13
CA ASN A 92 0.83 -9.35 -6.53
C ASN A 92 0.97 -7.93 -5.97
N ILE A 93 2.23 -7.49 -5.71
CA ILE A 93 2.57 -6.10 -5.37
C ILE A 93 3.57 -5.61 -6.39
N GLN A 94 3.26 -4.51 -7.10
CA GLN A 94 4.06 -3.95 -8.17
C GLN A 94 4.24 -2.44 -7.99
N ALA A 95 5.43 -1.93 -8.30
CA ALA A 95 5.70 -0.51 -8.33
C ALA A 95 5.12 0.12 -9.62
N ILE A 96 4.34 1.19 -9.47
CA ILE A 96 3.82 2.00 -10.58
C ILE A 96 4.88 2.96 -11.10
N GLU A 97 5.77 3.36 -10.24
CA GLU A 97 6.90 4.25 -10.52
C GLU A 97 8.12 3.82 -9.71
N LYS A 98 9.30 4.35 -10.05
CA LYS A 98 10.50 4.13 -9.25
C LYS A 98 10.25 4.50 -7.80
N SER A 99 10.47 3.56 -6.90
CA SER A 99 10.11 3.67 -5.49
C SER A 99 11.30 3.34 -4.58
N VAL A 100 11.34 3.98 -3.43
CA VAL A 100 12.29 3.65 -2.36
C VAL A 100 11.51 3.02 -1.23
N VAL A 101 11.86 1.79 -0.88
CA VAL A 101 11.22 1.07 0.22
C VAL A 101 12.25 0.65 1.27
N TRP A 102 11.79 0.54 2.50
CA TRP A 102 12.50 -0.10 3.61
C TRP A 102 11.76 -1.38 3.94
N LYS A 103 12.46 -2.49 4.07
CA LYS A 103 11.87 -3.79 4.37
C LYS A 103 12.42 -4.36 5.67
N ILE A 104 11.56 -5.00 6.43
CA ILE A 104 11.90 -5.75 7.64
C ILE A 104 11.36 -7.17 7.50
N SER A 105 12.18 -8.19 7.81
CA SER A 105 11.73 -9.58 7.73
C SER A 105 10.67 -9.90 8.78
N TYR A 106 9.83 -10.90 8.49
CA TYR A 106 8.80 -11.40 9.42
C TYR A 106 9.38 -11.69 10.82
N LYS A 107 10.51 -12.38 10.87
CA LYS A 107 11.15 -12.70 12.15
C LYS A 107 11.52 -11.44 12.93
N ARG A 108 12.28 -10.52 12.31
CA ARG A 108 12.72 -9.26 12.97
C ARG A 108 11.53 -8.38 13.37
N ALA A 109 10.48 -8.30 12.54
CA ALA A 109 9.28 -7.54 12.88
C ALA A 109 8.58 -8.11 14.12
N ASN A 110 8.57 -9.45 14.28
CA ASN A 110 8.03 -10.09 15.49
C ASN A 110 8.95 -9.90 16.70
N ASP A 111 10.27 -9.97 16.54
CA ASP A 111 11.22 -9.74 17.61
C ASP A 111 11.04 -8.33 18.24
N LEU A 112 10.70 -7.33 17.42
CA LEU A 112 10.43 -5.96 17.87
C LEU A 112 9.17 -5.80 18.75
N TYR A 113 8.29 -6.80 18.84
CA TYR A 113 7.13 -6.72 19.75
C TYR A 113 7.50 -6.72 21.23
N THR A 114 8.76 -6.97 21.58
CA THR A 114 9.32 -6.72 22.92
C THR A 114 9.38 -5.23 23.24
N LEU A 115 9.44 -4.35 22.23
CA LEU A 115 9.51 -2.91 22.39
C LEU A 115 8.11 -2.30 22.51
N LYS A 116 7.93 -1.45 23.52
CA LYS A 116 6.62 -0.82 23.79
C LYS A 116 6.17 0.09 22.64
N SER A 117 7.08 0.91 22.09
CA SER A 117 6.74 1.81 20.99
C SER A 117 6.33 1.05 19.76
N TRP A 118 7.03 -0.03 19.40
CA TRP A 118 6.68 -0.86 18.26
C TRP A 118 5.31 -1.52 18.41
N THR A 119 5.02 -2.06 19.58
CA THR A 119 3.72 -2.69 19.88
C THR A 119 2.56 -1.69 19.77
N ILE A 120 2.73 -0.47 20.31
CA ILE A 120 1.71 0.59 20.18
C ILE A 120 1.51 0.99 18.71
N PHE A 121 2.62 1.21 17.99
CA PHE A 121 2.59 1.54 16.57
C PHE A 121 1.88 0.44 15.76
N ALA A 122 2.34 -0.81 15.88
CA ALA A 122 1.79 -1.94 15.13
C ALA A 122 0.29 -2.11 15.36
N ARG A 123 -0.20 -1.96 16.59
CA ARG A 123 -1.62 -1.99 16.88
C ARG A 123 -2.38 -0.88 16.19
N LYS A 124 -1.89 0.36 16.26
CA LYS A 124 -2.57 1.52 15.67
C LYS A 124 -2.62 1.45 14.14
N ILE A 125 -1.52 1.05 13.50
CA ILE A 125 -1.49 0.93 12.04
C ILE A 125 -2.43 -0.19 11.54
N VAL A 126 -2.54 -1.31 12.28
CA VAL A 126 -3.50 -2.36 11.95
C VAL A 126 -4.94 -1.87 12.07
N GLN A 127 -5.26 -1.10 13.12
CA GLN A 127 -6.59 -0.48 13.28
C GLN A 127 -6.90 0.48 12.12
N GLU A 128 -5.93 1.32 11.70
CA GLU A 128 -6.10 2.23 10.57
C GLU A 128 -6.36 1.47 9.26
N VAL A 129 -5.61 0.40 9.00
CA VAL A 129 -5.83 -0.48 7.83
C VAL A 129 -7.21 -1.13 7.88
N GLN A 130 -7.69 -1.52 9.06
CA GLN A 130 -9.03 -2.08 9.22
C GLN A 130 -10.10 -1.04 8.84
N PHE A 131 -10.06 0.17 9.39
CA PHE A 131 -11.00 1.25 9.05
C PHE A 131 -10.97 1.57 7.57
N PHE A 132 -9.79 1.70 6.98
CA PHE A 132 -9.64 1.93 5.54
C PHE A 132 -10.28 0.80 4.70
N THR A 133 -10.14 -0.46 5.14
CA THR A 133 -10.75 -1.60 4.45
C THR A 133 -12.28 -1.56 4.52
N GLU A 134 -12.83 -1.19 5.67
CA GLU A 134 -14.28 -1.01 5.85
C GLU A 134 -14.83 0.12 4.96
N GLU A 135 -14.12 1.25 4.88
CA GLU A 135 -14.48 2.36 3.98
C GLU A 135 -14.48 1.94 2.51
N ILE A 136 -13.43 1.23 2.06
CA ILE A 136 -13.37 0.70 0.69
C ILE A 136 -14.53 -0.25 0.42
N LEU A 137 -14.84 -1.15 1.34
CA LEU A 137 -15.96 -2.09 1.19
C LEU A 137 -17.29 -1.35 1.06
N GLN A 138 -17.52 -0.35 1.91
CA GLN A 138 -18.71 0.48 1.84
C GLN A 138 -18.80 1.23 0.50
N GLU A 139 -17.71 1.85 0.04
CA GLU A 139 -17.67 2.55 -1.25
C GLU A 139 -17.96 1.61 -2.43
N LEU A 140 -17.42 0.40 -2.41
CA LEU A 140 -17.69 -0.60 -3.45
C LEU A 140 -19.16 -1.03 -3.51
N GLN A 141 -19.86 -1.02 -2.37
CA GLN A 141 -21.26 -1.41 -2.28
C GLN A 141 -22.24 -0.28 -2.62
N THR A 142 -21.87 0.97 -2.34
CA THR A 142 -22.79 2.11 -2.36
C THR A 142 -22.51 3.12 -3.47
N GLU A 143 -21.30 3.13 -4.04
CA GLU A 143 -20.89 4.16 -4.98
C GLU A 143 -20.63 3.63 -6.40
N THR A 144 -20.97 4.46 -7.39
CA THR A 144 -20.60 4.19 -8.79
C THR A 144 -19.12 4.44 -9.05
N ALA A 145 -18.58 3.86 -10.11
CA ALA A 145 -17.21 4.12 -10.56
C ALA A 145 -16.94 5.62 -10.82
N GLU A 146 -17.94 6.33 -11.35
CA GLU A 146 -17.85 7.78 -11.58
C GLU A 146 -17.80 8.57 -10.27
N SER A 147 -18.62 8.22 -9.27
CA SER A 147 -18.59 8.85 -7.95
C SER A 147 -17.25 8.63 -7.28
N ARG A 148 -16.73 7.40 -7.27
CA ARG A 148 -15.41 7.07 -6.73
C ARG A 148 -14.29 7.81 -7.43
N TYR A 149 -14.35 7.92 -8.77
CA TYR A 149 -13.37 8.73 -9.52
C TYR A 149 -13.43 10.21 -9.14
N LYS A 150 -14.64 10.81 -9.01
CA LYS A 150 -14.82 12.20 -8.58
C LYS A 150 -14.29 12.45 -7.16
N LYS A 151 -14.47 11.47 -6.26
CA LYS A 151 -13.91 11.52 -4.89
C LYS A 151 -12.38 11.54 -4.92
N MET A 152 -11.77 10.66 -5.69
CA MET A 152 -10.31 10.65 -5.88
C MET A 152 -9.80 11.95 -6.50
N LEU A 153 -10.51 12.51 -7.49
CA LEU A 153 -10.12 13.76 -8.14
C LEU A 153 -10.13 14.95 -7.17
N ARG A 154 -11.07 14.97 -6.23
CA ARG A 154 -11.15 16.03 -5.21
C ARG A 154 -10.11 15.87 -4.11
N ASN A 155 -9.92 14.65 -3.64
CA ASN A 155 -9.10 14.38 -2.45
C ASN A 155 -7.62 14.19 -2.79
N GLU A 156 -7.31 13.60 -3.95
CA GLU A 156 -5.96 13.19 -4.32
C GLU A 156 -5.67 13.39 -5.81
N PRO A 157 -5.82 14.62 -6.35
CA PRO A 157 -5.64 14.88 -7.78
C PRO A 157 -4.24 14.51 -8.29
N GLU A 158 -3.21 14.71 -7.47
CA GLU A 158 -1.83 14.35 -7.83
C GLU A 158 -1.64 12.85 -7.98
N LEU A 159 -2.33 12.06 -7.16
CA LEU A 159 -2.28 10.59 -7.26
C LEU A 159 -2.81 10.11 -8.62
N LEU A 160 -3.91 10.72 -9.08
CA LEU A 160 -4.52 10.36 -10.37
C LEU A 160 -3.61 10.60 -11.57
N ASN A 161 -2.71 11.59 -11.49
CA ASN A 161 -1.75 11.89 -12.56
C ASN A 161 -0.60 10.86 -12.63
N ARG A 162 -0.34 10.15 -11.53
CA ARG A 162 0.72 9.16 -11.42
C ARG A 162 0.27 7.75 -11.82
N ILE A 163 -1.03 7.47 -11.76
CA ILE A 163 -1.59 6.15 -12.04
C ILE A 163 -1.89 6.01 -13.54
N PRO A 164 -1.33 4.99 -14.23
CA PRO A 164 -1.69 4.67 -15.62
C PRO A 164 -3.20 4.41 -15.78
N LEU A 165 -3.79 4.90 -16.88
CA LEU A 165 -5.22 4.81 -17.14
C LEU A 165 -5.78 3.38 -16.97
N LYS A 166 -5.05 2.38 -17.47
CA LYS A 166 -5.45 0.96 -17.42
C LYS A 166 -5.55 0.47 -15.97
N ILE A 167 -4.58 0.84 -15.14
CA ILE A 167 -4.54 0.44 -13.72
C ILE A 167 -5.66 1.14 -12.94
N LEU A 168 -5.87 2.43 -13.18
CA LEU A 168 -6.96 3.18 -12.54
C LEU A 168 -8.35 2.66 -12.96
N ALA A 169 -8.55 2.37 -14.24
CA ALA A 169 -9.81 1.78 -14.74
C ALA A 169 -10.08 0.43 -14.06
N SER A 170 -9.05 -0.41 -13.94
CA SER A 170 -9.13 -1.69 -13.24
C SER A 170 -9.52 -1.52 -11.76
N PHE A 171 -8.92 -0.54 -11.06
CA PHE A 171 -9.28 -0.22 -9.67
C PHE A 171 -10.75 0.23 -9.53
N LEU A 172 -11.24 1.01 -10.49
CA LEU A 172 -12.63 1.47 -10.51
C LEU A 172 -13.62 0.39 -10.96
N GLY A 173 -13.14 -0.75 -11.48
CA GLY A 173 -13.97 -1.86 -11.96
C GLY A 173 -14.64 -1.57 -13.29
N ILE A 174 -14.06 -0.71 -14.15
CA ILE A 174 -14.60 -0.32 -15.45
C ILE A 174 -13.58 -0.48 -16.57
N ALA A 175 -14.05 -0.50 -17.83
CA ALA A 175 -13.16 -0.50 -19.00
C ALA A 175 -12.40 0.84 -19.13
N PRO A 176 -11.14 0.83 -19.63
CA PRO A 176 -10.38 2.06 -19.86
C PRO A 176 -11.09 3.09 -20.71
N GLN A 177 -11.87 2.65 -21.73
CA GLN A 177 -12.67 3.52 -22.57
C GLN A 177 -13.78 4.24 -21.79
N SER A 178 -14.42 3.55 -20.83
CA SER A 178 -15.43 4.14 -19.94
C SER A 178 -14.81 5.22 -19.05
N LEU A 179 -13.63 4.95 -18.48
CA LEU A 179 -12.90 5.95 -17.69
C LEU A 179 -12.51 7.17 -18.55
N SER A 180 -12.05 6.97 -19.79
CA SER A 180 -11.76 8.06 -20.72
C SER A 180 -12.98 8.94 -20.98
N ARG A 181 -14.17 8.35 -21.13
CA ARG A 181 -15.44 9.10 -21.30
C ARG A 181 -15.80 9.88 -20.03
N ILE A 182 -15.65 9.27 -18.85
CA ILE A 182 -15.87 9.95 -17.58
C ILE A 182 -14.94 11.16 -17.46
N ARG A 183 -13.64 11.00 -17.74
CA ARG A 183 -12.66 12.09 -17.71
C ARG A 183 -13.09 13.26 -18.63
N LYS A 184 -13.45 12.99 -19.89
CA LYS A 184 -13.89 14.02 -20.86
C LYS A 184 -15.14 14.77 -20.39
N ARG A 185 -16.04 14.11 -19.66
CA ARG A 185 -17.28 14.73 -19.16
C ARG A 185 -17.06 15.59 -17.92
N ILE A 186 -16.04 15.29 -17.13
CA ILE A 186 -15.74 15.97 -15.86
C ILE A 186 -14.70 17.08 -16.05
N SER A 187 -13.82 16.95 -17.05
CA SER A 187 -12.89 18.04 -17.40
C SER A 187 -13.69 19.17 -18.03
N PRO A 188 -13.52 20.41 -17.53
CA PRO A 188 -14.17 21.59 -18.11
C PRO A 188 -13.72 21.84 -19.56
#